data_ef485977da6da22eef17a00af21c2808
#
_entry.id   ef485977da6da22eef17a00af21c2808
#
_cell.length_a   1.000
_cell.length_b   1.000
_cell.length_c   1.000
_cell.angle_alpha   90.00
_cell.angle_beta   90.00
_cell.angle_gamma   90.00
#
_symmetry.space_group_name_H-M   'P 1'
#
loop_
_entity.id
_entity.type
_entity.pdbx_description
1 polymer ?
#
loop_
_entity_poly.entity_id
_entity_poly.type
_entity_poly.pdbx_seq_one_letter_code
_entity_poly.pdbx_strand_id
1 'polypeptide(L)'
;DLFEIHEAFAAQILATMKAWESPEFCRERLGRLEPLGAIDRGKLNPKGGSIAIGHPFGATGARVLGGAAKQLAARGHGRALLSVCTGGGMGVTAILER
;
A
#
# COMPACT_ATOMS: atom_id res chain seq x y z
N ASP A 1 8.60 5.84 -2.14
CA ASP A 1 8.41 6.47 -3.45
C ASP A 1 7.03 6.20 -4.03
N LEU A 2 6.50 5.01 -3.83
CA LEU A 2 5.24 4.56 -4.37
C LEU A 2 4.55 3.62 -3.37
N PHE A 3 3.23 3.77 -3.22
CA PHE A 3 2.39 2.89 -2.41
C PHE A 3 1.28 2.33 -3.30
N GLU A 4 1.26 1.01 -3.46
CA GLU A 4 0.21 0.30 -4.18
C GLU A 4 -0.52 -0.59 -3.19
N ILE A 5 -1.62 -0.08 -2.65
CA ILE A 5 -2.39 -0.73 -1.59
C ILE A 5 -3.76 -1.11 -2.12
N HIS A 6 -4.12 -2.37 -1.96
CA HIS A 6 -5.44 -2.85 -2.36
C HIS A 6 -6.53 -2.14 -1.57
N GLU A 7 -7.49 -1.59 -2.30
CA GLU A 7 -8.63 -0.85 -1.76
C GLU A 7 -9.86 -1.78 -1.67
N ALA A 8 -9.87 -2.67 -0.69
CA ALA A 8 -11.07 -3.49 -0.44
C ALA A 8 -12.26 -2.58 -0.09
N PHE A 9 -11.99 -1.55 0.73
CA PHE A 9 -12.87 -0.44 1.07
C PHE A 9 -12.03 0.81 1.30
N ALA A 10 -12.59 1.98 1.02
CA ALA A 10 -11.92 3.25 1.30
C ALA A 10 -11.50 3.37 2.78
N ALA A 11 -12.35 2.89 3.69
CA ALA A 11 -12.08 2.89 5.13
C ALA A 11 -10.81 2.12 5.49
N GLN A 12 -10.49 1.03 4.76
CA GLN A 12 -9.29 0.23 4.97
C GLN A 12 -8.02 1.07 4.77
N ILE A 13 -7.98 1.81 3.68
CA ILE A 13 -6.84 2.70 3.35
C ILE A 13 -6.73 3.83 4.36
N LEU A 14 -7.85 4.47 4.69
CA LEU A 14 -7.88 5.56 5.66
C LEU A 14 -7.43 5.10 7.04
N ALA A 15 -7.85 3.92 7.48
CA ALA A 15 -7.43 3.33 8.74
C ALA A 15 -5.92 3.02 8.76
N THR A 16 -5.38 2.47 7.67
CA THR A 16 -3.95 2.20 7.53
C THR A 16 -3.12 3.48 7.63
N MET A 17 -3.52 4.52 6.91
CA MET A 17 -2.84 5.83 6.96
C MET A 17 -2.88 6.42 8.37
N LYS A 18 -4.05 6.36 9.02
CA LYS A 18 -4.24 6.84 10.39
C LYS A 18 -3.36 6.08 11.39
N ALA A 19 -3.25 4.76 11.23
CA ALA A 19 -2.39 3.92 12.08
C ALA A 19 -0.91 4.31 11.94
N TRP A 20 -0.43 4.61 10.72
CA TRP A 20 0.95 5.04 10.49
C TRP A 20 1.27 6.42 11.08
N GLU A 21 0.27 7.27 11.20
CA GLU A 21 0.38 8.60 11.83
C GLU A 21 0.28 8.54 13.37
N SER A 22 -0.21 7.42 13.94
CA SER A 22 -0.43 7.28 15.38
C SER A 22 0.87 6.90 16.11
N PRO A 23 1.37 7.75 17.02
CA PRO A 23 2.53 7.39 17.86
C PRO A 23 2.27 6.17 18.72
N GLU A 24 1.04 6.05 19.26
CA GLU A 24 0.63 4.93 20.09
C GLU A 24 0.67 3.61 19.30
N PHE A 25 0.01 3.56 18.14
CA PHE A 25 0.02 2.38 17.27
C PHE A 25 1.44 2.00 16.87
N CYS A 26 2.26 2.96 16.45
CA CYS A 26 3.63 2.69 16.01
C CYS A 26 4.50 2.18 17.16
N ARG A 27 4.31 2.68 18.37
CA ARG A 27 5.02 2.19 19.55
C ARG A 27 4.59 0.78 19.94
N GLU A 28 3.29 0.54 20.05
CA GLU A 28 2.74 -0.71 20.56
C GLU A 28 2.77 -1.86 19.56
N ARG A 29 2.55 -1.57 18.30
CA ARG A 29 2.42 -2.59 17.26
C ARG A 29 3.65 -2.73 16.38
N LEU A 30 4.45 -1.69 16.24
CA LEU A 30 5.63 -1.68 15.36
C LEU A 30 6.95 -1.56 16.14
N GLY A 31 6.90 -1.35 17.46
CA GLY A 31 8.09 -1.17 18.29
C GLY A 31 8.91 0.08 17.96
N ARG A 32 8.26 1.10 17.37
CA ARG A 32 8.92 2.34 16.95
C ARG A 32 8.70 3.43 17.99
N LEU A 33 9.74 4.23 18.25
CA LEU A 33 9.62 5.40 19.12
C LEU A 33 8.81 6.54 18.46
N GLU A 34 8.96 6.68 17.14
CA GLU A 34 8.31 7.72 16.35
C GLU A 34 7.30 7.11 15.38
N PRO A 35 6.22 7.83 15.04
CA PRO A 35 5.28 7.38 14.02
C PRO A 35 5.97 7.27 12.66
N LEU A 36 5.42 6.44 11.78
CA LEU A 36 5.85 6.39 10.38
C LEU A 36 5.52 7.71 9.66
N GLY A 37 4.48 8.39 10.13
CA GLY A 37 4.04 9.66 9.59
C GLY A 37 3.04 9.55 8.45
N ALA A 38 2.60 10.71 7.98
CA ALA A 38 1.67 10.81 6.86
C ALA A 38 2.39 10.47 5.54
N ILE A 39 1.74 9.69 4.70
CA ILE A 39 2.21 9.46 3.34
C ILE A 39 1.65 10.51 2.38
N ASP A 40 2.42 10.86 1.38
CA ASP A 40 1.95 11.70 0.27
C ASP A 40 0.88 10.93 -0.53
N ARG A 41 -0.34 11.46 -0.53
CA ARG A 41 -1.48 10.84 -1.24
C ARG A 41 -1.26 10.75 -2.75
N GLY A 42 -0.44 11.63 -3.34
CA GLY A 42 -0.06 11.56 -4.74
C GLY A 42 0.78 10.33 -5.09
N LYS A 43 1.37 9.68 -4.07
CA LYS A 43 2.14 8.44 -4.22
C LYS A 43 1.32 7.18 -3.94
N LEU A 44 0.08 7.33 -3.48
CA LEU A 44 -0.82 6.21 -3.18
C LEU A 44 -1.69 5.90 -4.39
N ASN A 45 -1.54 4.69 -4.91
CA ASN A 45 -2.31 4.19 -6.07
C ASN A 45 -2.40 5.21 -7.23
N PRO A 46 -1.30 5.80 -7.71
CA PRO A 46 -1.35 6.95 -8.61
C PRO A 46 -1.95 6.65 -9.98
N LYS A 47 -2.08 5.37 -10.33
CA LYS A 47 -2.75 4.91 -11.58
C LYS A 47 -4.16 4.37 -11.33
N GLY A 48 -4.70 4.59 -10.13
CA GLY A 48 -5.98 4.07 -9.69
C GLY A 48 -5.86 2.73 -8.95
N GLY A 49 -6.68 2.56 -7.94
CA GLY A 49 -6.77 1.33 -7.14
C GLY A 49 -8.03 0.53 -7.45
N SER A 50 -8.34 -0.43 -6.59
CA SER A 50 -9.44 -1.37 -6.80
C SER A 50 -10.83 -0.72 -6.80
N ILE A 51 -11.00 0.42 -6.12
CA ILE A 51 -12.27 1.16 -6.16
C ILE A 51 -12.55 1.65 -7.59
N ALA A 52 -11.52 2.16 -8.27
CA ALA A 52 -11.65 2.67 -9.63
C ALA A 52 -11.62 1.56 -10.70
N ILE A 53 -10.79 0.54 -10.53
CA ILE A 53 -10.46 -0.45 -11.57
C ILE A 53 -11.23 -1.77 -11.36
N GLY A 54 -11.62 -2.08 -10.13
CA GLY A 54 -12.25 -3.35 -9.76
C GLY A 54 -11.29 -4.32 -9.07
N HIS A 55 -11.87 -5.43 -8.62
CA HIS A 55 -11.14 -6.46 -7.86
C HIS A 55 -11.49 -7.86 -8.36
N PRO A 56 -10.96 -8.31 -9.48
CA PRO A 56 -11.08 -9.71 -9.88
C PRO A 56 -10.27 -10.59 -8.90
N PHE A 57 -10.94 -11.51 -8.24
CA PHE A 57 -10.29 -12.41 -7.28
C PHE A 57 -9.21 -13.24 -7.96
N GLY A 58 -8.05 -13.35 -7.31
CA GLY A 58 -6.88 -14.02 -7.87
C GLY A 58 -6.03 -13.16 -8.81
N ALA A 59 -6.54 -12.02 -9.32
CA ALA A 59 -5.81 -11.17 -10.27
C ALA A 59 -5.24 -9.88 -9.66
N THR A 60 -5.82 -9.39 -8.57
CA THR A 60 -5.45 -8.08 -8.02
C THR A 60 -4.01 -8.02 -7.53
N GLY A 61 -3.50 -9.08 -6.90
CA GLY A 61 -2.10 -9.13 -6.47
C GLY A 61 -1.13 -9.00 -7.64
N ALA A 62 -1.38 -9.72 -8.73
CA ALA A 62 -0.58 -9.64 -9.96
C ALA A 62 -0.67 -8.25 -10.61
N ARG A 63 -1.86 -7.63 -10.62
CA ARG A 63 -2.06 -6.27 -11.11
C ARG A 63 -1.25 -5.25 -10.31
N VAL A 64 -1.36 -5.29 -9.00
CA VAL A 64 -0.66 -4.38 -8.07
C VAL A 64 0.86 -4.53 -8.25
N LEU A 65 1.36 -5.76 -8.24
CA LEU A 65 2.78 -6.06 -8.42
C LEU A 65 3.29 -5.60 -9.79
N GLY A 66 2.62 -6.01 -10.86
CA GLY A 66 3.02 -5.65 -12.23
C GLY A 66 2.90 -4.15 -12.50
N GLY A 67 1.87 -3.50 -11.95
CA GLY A 67 1.69 -2.05 -12.03
C GLY A 67 2.82 -1.29 -11.34
N ALA A 68 3.19 -1.67 -10.13
CA ALA A 68 4.31 -1.08 -9.40
C ALA A 68 5.64 -1.29 -10.12
N ALA A 69 5.91 -2.49 -10.61
CA ALA A 69 7.12 -2.79 -11.37
C ALA A 69 7.26 -1.91 -12.63
N LYS A 70 6.18 -1.73 -13.37
CA LYS A 70 6.16 -0.85 -14.55
C LYS A 70 6.39 0.62 -14.19
N GLN A 71 5.79 1.08 -13.10
CA GLN A 71 5.98 2.46 -12.62
C GLN A 71 7.43 2.70 -12.17
N LEU A 72 8.03 1.76 -11.43
CA LEU A 72 9.44 1.84 -11.06
C LEU A 72 10.35 1.78 -12.30
N ALA A 73 10.02 0.93 -13.28
CA ALA A 73 10.75 0.85 -14.55
C ALA A 73 10.74 2.18 -15.30
N ALA A 74 9.58 2.83 -15.37
CA ALA A 74 9.44 4.13 -16.03
C ALA A 74 10.19 5.26 -15.31
N ARG A 75 10.31 5.18 -13.97
CA ARG A 75 11.08 6.12 -13.15
C ARG A 75 12.59 5.88 -13.23
N GLY A 76 13.00 4.66 -13.48
CA GLY A 76 14.40 4.23 -13.50
C GLY A 76 14.98 3.89 -12.12
N HIS A 77 14.34 4.28 -11.04
CA HIS A 77 14.77 4.03 -9.66
C HIS A 77 13.61 4.15 -8.67
N GLY A 78 13.82 3.68 -7.45
CA GLY A 78 12.93 3.89 -6.31
C GLY A 78 12.40 2.62 -5.67
N ARG A 79 11.56 2.81 -4.65
CA ARG A 79 10.92 1.73 -3.91
C ARG A 79 9.41 1.86 -3.95
N ALA A 80 8.74 0.73 -4.05
CA ALA A 80 7.30 0.61 -3.94
C ALA A 80 6.94 -0.30 -2.76
N LEU A 81 6.04 0.15 -1.89
CA LEU A 81 5.39 -0.69 -0.90
C LEU A 81 4.07 -1.20 -1.49
N LEU A 82 3.92 -2.50 -1.50
CA LEU A 82 2.71 -3.19 -1.96
C LEU A 82 2.00 -3.81 -0.76
N SER A 83 0.68 -3.72 -0.73
CA SER A 83 -0.11 -4.37 0.31
C SER A 83 -1.46 -4.82 -0.23
N VAL A 84 -1.78 -6.08 0.00
CA VAL A 84 -3.06 -6.69 -0.38
C VAL A 84 -3.62 -7.41 0.83
N CYS A 85 -4.76 -6.95 1.34
CA CYS A 85 -5.48 -7.68 2.39
C CYS A 85 -6.20 -8.88 1.79
N THR A 86 -6.38 -9.91 2.61
CA THR A 86 -7.20 -11.08 2.30
C THR A 86 -8.29 -11.23 3.36
N GLY A 87 -9.34 -11.94 3.05
CA GLY A 87 -10.39 -12.24 4.02
C GLY A 87 -9.82 -12.95 5.28
N GLY A 88 -10.49 -12.80 6.42
CA GLY A 88 -10.08 -13.43 7.67
C GLY A 88 -8.97 -12.68 8.44
N GLY A 89 -8.75 -11.40 8.16
CA GLY A 89 -7.78 -10.56 8.88
C GLY A 89 -6.32 -10.84 8.49
N MET A 90 -6.09 -11.41 7.33
CA MET A 90 -4.75 -11.67 6.79
C MET A 90 -4.35 -10.62 5.75
N GLY A 91 -3.08 -10.59 5.39
CA GLY A 91 -2.56 -9.73 4.33
C GLY A 91 -1.20 -10.17 3.83
N VAL A 92 -0.86 -9.71 2.65
CA VAL A 92 0.46 -9.90 2.04
C VAL A 92 1.03 -8.53 1.72
N THR A 93 2.29 -8.32 2.08
CA THR A 93 3.03 -7.10 1.74
C THR A 93 4.31 -7.46 1.01
N ALA A 94 4.76 -6.56 0.15
CA ALA A 94 6.04 -6.69 -0.53
C ALA A 94 6.66 -5.31 -0.74
N ILE A 95 7.97 -5.27 -0.83
CA ILE A 95 8.72 -4.10 -1.27
C ILE A 95 9.41 -4.46 -2.58
N LEU A 96 9.18 -3.64 -3.59
CA LEU A 96 9.95 -3.67 -4.82
C LEU A 96 10.95 -2.53 -4.82
N GLU A 97 12.12 -2.79 -5.35
CA GLU A 97 13.18 -1.80 -5.50
C GLU A 97 13.77 -1.87 -6.91
N ARG A 98 14.15 -0.70 -7.42
CA ARG A 98 14.88 -0.56 -8.67
C ARG A 98 15.96 0.51 -8.54
#